data_c4cc079319150f9a04fb34c48988b19d
#
_entry.id   c4cc079319150f9a04fb34c48988b19d
#
_cell.length_a   1.000
_cell.length_b   1.000
_cell.length_c   1.000
_cell.angle_alpha   90.00
_cell.angle_beta   90.00
_cell.angle_gamma   90.00
#
_symmetry.space_group_name_H-M   'P 1'
#
loop_
_entity.id
_entity.type
_entity.pdbx_description
1 polymer ?
#
loop_
_entity_poly.entity_id
_entity_poly.type
_entity_poly.pdbx_seq_one_letter_code
_entity_poly.pdbx_strand_id
1 'polypeptide(L)'
;LRIPAESEKIIRILESMDKPASDSALIAALVTTAHQQLTYADNQPAGSVLTALALGQGECTDFADLFTTLARAAGLPARTVFGIAYSNGDQPSFMFHAWNEVLANGQWQGVDPTWNQVRLDATHIKLSDDLGAALLFASYTKEVRLKVLEQSYF
;
A
#
# COMPACT_ATOMS: atom_id res chain seq x y z
N LEU A 1 7.37 -10.14 -11.03
CA LEU A 1 7.54 -8.89 -11.77
C LEU A 1 8.67 -8.09 -11.11
N ARG A 2 9.77 -7.87 -11.84
CA ARG A 2 10.79 -6.90 -11.41
C ARG A 2 10.18 -5.53 -11.62
N ILE A 3 9.75 -4.89 -10.55
CA ILE A 3 9.30 -3.50 -10.59
C ILE A 3 10.53 -2.66 -10.97
N PRO A 4 10.47 -1.86 -12.03
CA PRO A 4 11.64 -1.10 -12.49
C PRO A 4 11.90 0.06 -11.53
N ALA A 5 12.69 -0.19 -10.47
CA ALA A 5 13.18 0.86 -9.58
C ALA A 5 14.02 1.93 -10.32
N GLU A 6 14.49 1.57 -11.51
CA GLU A 6 15.38 2.39 -12.35
C GLU A 6 14.64 3.20 -13.42
N SER A 7 13.30 3.31 -13.37
CA SER A 7 12.65 4.15 -14.37
C SER A 7 12.92 5.63 -14.10
N GLU A 8 13.21 6.37 -15.16
CA GLU A 8 13.46 7.82 -15.09
C GLU A 8 12.33 8.57 -14.37
N LYS A 9 11.08 8.10 -14.51
CA LYS A 9 9.92 8.69 -13.83
C LYS A 9 9.98 8.50 -12.31
N ILE A 10 10.38 7.31 -11.83
CA ILE A 10 10.56 7.03 -10.40
C ILE A 10 11.68 7.90 -9.82
N ILE A 11 12.79 8.00 -10.53
CA ILE A 11 13.92 8.84 -10.11
C ILE A 11 13.49 10.30 -9.99
N ARG A 12 12.77 10.85 -10.98
CA ARG A 12 12.26 12.23 -10.93
C ARG A 12 11.30 12.47 -9.77
N ILE A 13 10.43 11.50 -9.44
CA ILE A 13 9.55 11.61 -8.28
C ILE A 13 10.39 11.71 -7.00
N LEU A 14 11.39 10.85 -6.83
CA LEU A 14 12.27 10.88 -5.65
C LEU A 14 13.11 12.15 -5.57
N GLU A 15 13.61 12.64 -6.69
CA GLU A 15 14.39 13.89 -6.76
C GLU A 15 13.55 15.13 -6.43
N SER A 16 12.23 15.09 -6.66
CA SER A 16 11.31 16.18 -6.33
C SER A 16 10.93 16.23 -4.85
N MET A 17 11.26 15.17 -4.09
CA MET A 17 10.99 15.11 -2.65
C MET A 17 12.07 15.85 -1.86
N ASP A 18 11.67 16.54 -0.80
CA ASP A 18 12.61 17.01 0.20
C ASP A 18 13.37 15.81 0.81
N LYS A 19 14.68 15.97 1.06
CA LYS A 19 15.49 14.90 1.66
C LYS A 19 15.17 14.80 3.16
N PRO A 20 14.46 13.75 3.61
CA PRO A 20 14.09 13.62 5.01
C PRO A 20 15.31 13.30 5.88
N ALA A 21 15.28 13.77 7.12
CA ALA A 21 16.39 13.61 8.06
C ALA A 21 16.42 12.23 8.75
N SER A 22 15.40 11.39 8.57
CA SER A 22 15.30 10.07 9.20
C SER A 22 14.47 9.10 8.35
N ASP A 23 14.65 7.80 8.58
CA ASP A 23 13.85 6.76 7.90
C ASP A 23 12.36 6.95 8.14
N SER A 24 11.93 7.31 9.35
CA SER A 24 10.52 7.54 9.65
C SER A 24 9.96 8.72 8.85
N ALA A 25 10.71 9.82 8.72
CA ALA A 25 10.31 10.95 7.90
C ALA A 25 10.30 10.59 6.41
N LEU A 26 11.28 9.78 5.95
CA LEU A 26 11.32 9.28 4.58
C LEU A 26 10.10 8.41 4.27
N ILE A 27 9.74 7.48 5.15
CA ILE A 27 8.58 6.62 4.97
C ILE A 27 7.30 7.45 4.88
N ALA A 28 7.12 8.42 5.78
CA ALA A 28 5.95 9.32 5.74
C ALA A 28 5.87 10.10 4.42
N ALA A 29 6.99 10.64 3.95
CA ALA A 29 7.05 11.34 2.69
C ALA A 29 6.75 10.41 1.50
N LEU A 30 7.26 9.17 1.50
CA LEU A 30 6.99 8.18 0.46
C LEU A 30 5.53 7.75 0.41
N VAL A 31 4.87 7.56 1.58
CA VAL A 31 3.44 7.25 1.66
C VAL A 31 2.62 8.38 1.05
N THR A 32 2.86 9.61 1.49
CA THR A 32 2.16 10.80 0.97
C THR A 32 2.43 10.99 -0.52
N THR A 33 3.66 10.81 -0.96
CA THR A 33 4.02 10.91 -2.39
C THR A 33 3.27 9.87 -3.22
N ALA A 34 3.29 8.60 -2.83
CA ALA A 34 2.56 7.54 -3.54
C ALA A 34 1.05 7.84 -3.59
N HIS A 35 0.47 8.29 -2.48
CA HIS A 35 -0.93 8.70 -2.41
C HIS A 35 -1.27 9.82 -3.41
N GLN A 36 -0.42 10.83 -3.52
CA GLN A 36 -0.64 12.00 -4.37
C GLN A 36 -0.45 11.75 -5.86
N GLN A 37 0.28 10.69 -6.24
CA GLN A 37 0.55 10.38 -7.65
C GLN A 37 -0.64 9.74 -8.36
N LEU A 38 -1.59 9.15 -7.62
CA LEU A 38 -2.72 8.42 -8.18
C LEU A 38 -4.03 8.90 -7.56
N THR A 39 -5.09 8.88 -8.37
CA THR A 39 -6.48 8.97 -7.91
C THR A 39 -7.06 7.56 -7.86
N TYR A 40 -7.73 7.21 -6.77
CA TYR A 40 -8.37 5.89 -6.66
C TYR A 40 -9.47 5.73 -7.71
N ALA A 41 -9.43 4.63 -8.43
CA ALA A 41 -10.45 4.28 -9.42
C ALA A 41 -10.54 2.75 -9.54
N ASP A 42 -11.78 2.23 -9.47
CA ASP A 42 -12.06 0.81 -9.64
C ASP A 42 -11.93 0.35 -11.10
N ASN A 43 -11.73 -0.94 -11.28
CA ASN A 43 -11.71 -1.61 -12.59
C ASN A 43 -10.63 -1.06 -13.55
N GLN A 44 -9.48 -0.71 -13.00
CA GLN A 44 -8.36 -0.31 -13.83
C GLN A 44 -7.77 -1.52 -14.59
N PRO A 45 -7.30 -1.33 -15.82
CA PRO A 45 -6.64 -2.41 -16.53
C PRO A 45 -5.38 -2.84 -15.77
N ALA A 46 -5.20 -4.15 -15.61
CA ALA A 46 -3.98 -4.68 -15.03
C ALA A 46 -2.76 -4.15 -15.77
N GLY A 47 -1.84 -3.57 -15.04
CA GLY A 47 -0.68 -2.89 -15.62
C GLY A 47 0.53 -2.90 -14.70
N SER A 48 1.51 -2.13 -15.08
CA SER A 48 2.70 -1.87 -14.27
C SER A 48 2.52 -0.54 -13.51
N VAL A 49 3.39 -0.31 -12.52
CA VAL A 49 3.50 0.99 -11.84
C VAL A 49 3.59 2.16 -12.83
N LEU A 50 4.30 1.97 -13.95
CA LEU A 50 4.42 3.01 -14.98
C LEU A 50 3.10 3.25 -15.72
N THR A 51 2.27 2.22 -15.89
CA THR A 51 0.94 2.34 -16.48
C THR A 51 0.02 3.14 -15.55
N ALA A 52 -0.04 2.80 -14.27
CA ALA A 52 -0.81 3.54 -13.28
C ALA A 52 -0.37 5.02 -13.20
N LEU A 53 0.94 5.27 -13.16
CA LEU A 53 1.50 6.63 -13.18
C LEU A 53 1.18 7.39 -14.48
N ALA A 54 1.07 6.72 -15.62
CA ALA A 54 0.72 7.37 -16.89
C ALA A 54 -0.76 7.75 -16.92
N LEU A 55 -1.62 6.92 -16.34
CA LEU A 55 -3.06 7.17 -16.22
C LEU A 55 -3.39 8.16 -15.09
N GLY A 56 -2.54 8.27 -14.07
CA GLY A 56 -2.81 9.03 -12.85
C GLY A 56 -3.93 8.41 -12.01
N GLN A 57 -4.22 7.13 -12.22
CA GLN A 57 -5.29 6.39 -11.57
C GLN A 57 -4.84 4.98 -11.25
N GLY A 58 -5.42 4.40 -10.19
CA GLY A 58 -5.11 3.03 -9.78
C GLY A 58 -6.01 2.51 -8.67
N GLU A 59 -5.96 1.20 -8.48
CA GLU A 59 -6.57 0.49 -7.34
C GLU A 59 -5.56 0.37 -6.18
N CYS A 60 -5.98 -0.22 -5.07
CA CYS A 60 -5.12 -0.41 -3.90
C CYS A 60 -3.78 -1.11 -4.23
N THR A 61 -3.79 -2.07 -5.16
CA THR A 61 -2.57 -2.76 -5.62
C THR A 61 -1.60 -1.81 -6.33
N ASP A 62 -2.12 -0.87 -7.12
CA ASP A 62 -1.29 0.10 -7.84
C ASP A 62 -0.61 1.09 -6.89
N PHE A 63 -1.34 1.57 -5.87
CA PHE A 63 -0.78 2.39 -4.80
C PHE A 63 0.30 1.65 -4.02
N ALA A 64 0.02 0.39 -3.65
CA ALA A 64 0.97 -0.43 -2.90
C ALA A 64 2.23 -0.75 -3.71
N ASP A 65 2.10 -1.04 -4.99
CA ASP A 65 3.23 -1.32 -5.89
C ASP A 65 4.05 -0.06 -6.17
N LEU A 66 3.39 1.09 -6.30
CA LEU A 66 4.08 2.38 -6.43
C LEU A 66 4.90 2.70 -5.18
N PHE A 67 4.31 2.57 -3.99
CA PHE A 67 5.05 2.76 -2.74
C PHE A 67 6.24 1.79 -2.63
N THR A 68 6.01 0.50 -2.90
CA THR A 68 7.09 -0.51 -2.88
C THR A 68 8.23 -0.13 -3.81
N THR A 69 7.90 0.37 -5.00
CA THR A 69 8.90 0.81 -5.99
C THR A 69 9.68 2.03 -5.50
N LEU A 70 8.99 3.04 -5.00
CA LEU A 70 9.62 4.26 -4.46
C LEU A 70 10.49 3.94 -3.24
N ALA A 71 10.00 3.14 -2.28
CA ALA A 71 10.73 2.77 -1.09
C ALA A 71 12.02 2.00 -1.42
N ARG A 72 11.94 1.01 -2.32
CA ARG A 72 13.11 0.25 -2.76
C ARG A 72 14.13 1.12 -3.52
N ALA A 73 13.66 2.02 -4.37
CA ALA A 73 14.53 2.97 -5.07
C ALA A 73 15.19 3.97 -4.11
N ALA A 74 14.53 4.30 -3.00
CA ALA A 74 15.06 5.11 -1.90
C ALA A 74 15.97 4.33 -0.93
N GLY A 75 16.19 3.02 -1.16
CA GLY A 75 17.08 2.16 -0.34
C GLY A 75 16.40 1.48 0.84
N LEU A 76 15.07 1.56 0.98
CA LEU A 76 14.33 0.89 2.04
C LEU A 76 13.77 -0.45 1.55
N PRO A 77 14.02 -1.58 2.25
CA PRO A 77 13.33 -2.83 1.96
C PRO A 77 11.82 -2.66 2.20
N ALA A 78 11.02 -2.97 1.19
CA ALA A 78 9.58 -2.88 1.26
C ALA A 78 8.91 -4.00 0.47
N ARG A 79 7.67 -4.34 0.81
CA ARG A 79 6.85 -5.34 0.13
C ARG A 79 5.38 -4.96 0.14
N THR A 80 4.68 -5.35 -0.91
CA THR A 80 3.21 -5.34 -0.94
C THR A 80 2.71 -6.53 -0.13
N VAL A 81 1.66 -6.32 0.65
CA VAL A 81 0.96 -7.36 1.42
C VAL A 81 -0.53 -7.26 1.15
N PHE A 82 -1.21 -8.38 1.35
CA PHE A 82 -2.62 -8.55 1.02
C PHE A 82 -3.40 -9.04 2.22
N GLY A 83 -4.63 -8.59 2.33
CA GLY A 83 -5.51 -8.99 3.41
C GLY A 83 -6.88 -8.36 3.32
N ILE A 84 -7.47 -8.12 4.47
CA ILE A 84 -8.74 -7.41 4.59
C ILE A 84 -8.54 -6.16 5.43
N ALA A 85 -9.17 -5.07 5.03
CA ALA A 85 -9.15 -3.82 5.78
C ALA A 85 -10.58 -3.29 5.94
N TYR A 86 -10.83 -2.65 7.09
CA TYR A 86 -12.14 -2.05 7.38
C TYR A 86 -12.22 -0.65 6.78
N SER A 87 -13.22 -0.44 5.93
CA SER A 87 -13.52 0.85 5.34
C SER A 87 -14.75 1.48 5.99
N ASN A 88 -14.66 2.74 6.35
CA ASN A 88 -15.76 3.56 6.89
C ASN A 88 -16.55 4.31 5.80
N GLY A 89 -16.47 3.89 4.53
CA GLY A 89 -17.22 4.49 3.43
C GLY A 89 -18.74 4.38 3.60
N ASP A 90 -19.50 4.63 2.54
CA ASP A 90 -20.97 4.63 2.56
C ASP A 90 -21.59 3.31 3.07
N GLN A 91 -20.87 2.22 2.90
CA GLN A 91 -21.22 0.89 3.46
C GLN A 91 -20.03 0.34 4.26
N PRO A 92 -19.95 0.64 5.55
CA PRO A 92 -18.84 0.21 6.39
C PRO A 92 -18.70 -1.32 6.39
N SER A 93 -17.56 -1.82 5.94
CA SER A 93 -17.30 -3.27 5.84
C SER A 93 -15.82 -3.59 5.74
N PHE A 94 -15.47 -4.83 6.06
CA PHE A 94 -14.17 -5.37 5.67
C PHE A 94 -14.17 -5.70 4.18
N MET A 95 -13.13 -5.28 3.49
CA MET A 95 -12.92 -5.54 2.07
C MET A 95 -11.52 -6.09 1.83
N PHE A 96 -11.35 -6.84 0.76
CA PHE A 96 -10.02 -7.25 0.32
C PHE A 96 -9.21 -6.00 -0.04
N HIS A 97 -7.97 -5.95 0.45
CA HIS A 97 -7.14 -4.76 0.34
C HIS A 97 -5.67 -5.13 0.20
N ALA A 98 -4.91 -4.26 -0.45
CA ALA A 98 -3.47 -4.34 -0.56
C ALA A 98 -2.83 -3.09 0.08
N TRP A 99 -1.75 -3.32 0.84
CA TRP A 99 -0.98 -2.26 1.47
C TRP A 99 0.49 -2.66 1.56
N ASN A 100 1.28 -2.03 2.40
CA ASN A 100 2.72 -2.26 2.43
C ASN A 100 3.27 -2.56 3.81
N GLU A 101 4.35 -3.31 3.83
CA GLU A 101 5.29 -3.38 4.94
C GLU A 101 6.65 -2.83 4.45
N VAL A 102 7.26 -1.99 5.27
CA VAL A 102 8.58 -1.39 5.05
C VAL A 102 9.47 -1.63 6.25
N LEU A 103 10.73 -1.98 6.00
CA LEU A 103 11.71 -2.26 7.05
C LEU A 103 12.46 -0.97 7.39
N ALA A 104 12.33 -0.53 8.64
CA ALA A 104 13.08 0.58 9.19
C ALA A 104 13.53 0.27 10.62
N ASN A 105 14.75 0.65 10.96
CA ASN A 105 15.32 0.41 12.28
C ASN A 105 15.26 -1.07 12.73
N GLY A 106 15.40 -2.00 11.79
CA GLY A 106 15.35 -3.46 12.03
C GLY A 106 13.95 -4.03 12.28
N GLN A 107 12.88 -3.25 12.09
CA GLN A 107 11.51 -3.69 12.29
C GLN A 107 10.65 -3.43 11.05
N TRP A 108 9.79 -4.39 10.72
CA TRP A 108 8.76 -4.21 9.70
C TRP A 108 7.61 -3.39 10.29
N GLN A 109 7.24 -2.31 9.59
CA GLN A 109 6.10 -1.50 9.92
C GLN A 109 5.11 -1.46 8.75
N GLY A 110 3.82 -1.52 9.07
CA GLY A 110 2.76 -1.42 8.07
C GLY A 110 2.43 0.03 7.76
N VAL A 111 2.21 0.30 6.46
CA VAL A 111 1.76 1.60 5.93
C VAL A 111 0.75 1.37 4.81
N ASP A 112 -0.15 2.31 4.59
CA ASP A 112 -1.14 2.23 3.51
C ASP A 112 -1.16 3.52 2.67
N PRO A 113 -0.56 3.49 1.48
CA PRO A 113 -0.55 4.64 0.58
C PRO A 113 -1.93 4.93 -0.06
N THR A 114 -2.83 3.94 -0.15
CA THR A 114 -4.17 4.15 -0.68
C THR A 114 -4.97 5.12 0.19
N TRP A 115 -4.84 4.99 1.51
CA TRP A 115 -5.52 5.83 2.49
C TRP A 115 -4.62 6.87 3.16
N ASN A 116 -3.40 7.05 2.64
CA ASN A 116 -2.37 7.94 3.19
C ASN A 116 -2.07 7.68 4.67
N GLN A 117 -2.05 6.40 5.07
CA GLN A 117 -1.77 6.00 6.46
C GLN A 117 -0.28 5.66 6.62
N VAL A 118 0.43 6.49 7.35
CA VAL A 118 1.87 6.30 7.66
C VAL A 118 2.08 5.22 8.73
N ARG A 119 1.05 4.91 9.48
CA ARG A 119 1.02 3.85 10.49
C ARG A 119 -0.33 3.17 10.49
N LEU A 120 -0.32 1.85 10.35
CA LEU A 120 -1.56 1.08 10.40
C LEU A 120 -2.10 0.98 11.83
N ASP A 121 -3.41 0.87 11.89
CA ASP A 121 -4.18 0.54 13.08
C ASP A 121 -4.76 -0.89 12.98
N ALA A 122 -5.63 -1.24 13.92
CA ALA A 122 -6.25 -2.57 13.98
C ALA A 122 -7.28 -2.84 12.86
N THR A 123 -7.50 -1.91 11.94
CA THR A 123 -8.43 -2.09 10.82
C THR A 123 -7.85 -2.97 9.71
N HIS A 124 -6.53 -3.21 9.70
CA HIS A 124 -5.83 -4.02 8.70
C HIS A 124 -5.49 -5.41 9.25
N ILE A 125 -6.01 -6.45 8.61
CA ILE A 125 -5.73 -7.86 8.96
C ILE A 125 -4.98 -8.49 7.80
N LYS A 126 -3.67 -8.68 7.96
CA LYS A 126 -2.81 -9.30 6.94
C LYS A 126 -3.13 -10.79 6.79
N LEU A 127 -3.27 -11.24 5.54
CA LEU A 127 -3.43 -12.64 5.18
C LEU A 127 -2.15 -13.24 4.60
N SER A 128 -1.49 -12.51 3.67
CA SER A 128 -0.29 -12.99 3.01
C SER A 128 0.52 -11.85 2.39
N ASP A 129 1.77 -12.14 2.04
CA ASP A 129 2.60 -11.32 1.13
C ASP A 129 2.62 -11.91 -0.31
N ASP A 130 1.83 -12.96 -0.55
CA ASP A 130 1.56 -13.52 -1.87
C ASP A 130 0.08 -13.34 -2.23
N LEU A 131 -0.19 -12.72 -3.37
CA LEU A 131 -1.56 -12.43 -3.83
C LEU A 131 -2.38 -13.71 -4.04
N GLY A 132 -1.77 -14.74 -4.62
CA GLY A 132 -2.47 -16.00 -4.90
C GLY A 132 -2.90 -16.69 -3.62
N ALA A 133 -2.01 -16.75 -2.61
CA ALA A 133 -2.32 -17.29 -1.29
C ALA A 133 -3.41 -16.47 -0.58
N ALA A 134 -3.36 -15.14 -0.66
CA ALA A 134 -4.37 -14.27 -0.06
C ALA A 134 -5.75 -14.45 -0.70
N LEU A 135 -5.81 -14.52 -2.04
CA LEU A 135 -7.05 -14.77 -2.77
C LEU A 135 -7.62 -16.16 -2.49
N LEU A 136 -6.75 -17.18 -2.40
CA LEU A 136 -7.16 -18.53 -2.03
C LEU A 136 -7.80 -18.53 -0.64
N PHE A 137 -7.14 -17.92 0.34
CA PHE A 137 -7.68 -17.79 1.69
C PHE A 137 -9.03 -17.06 1.68
N ALA A 138 -9.11 -15.91 1.01
CA ALA A 138 -10.35 -15.14 0.89
C ALA A 138 -11.49 -15.96 0.25
N SER A 139 -11.18 -16.85 -0.70
CA SER A 139 -12.18 -17.72 -1.35
C SER A 139 -12.78 -18.76 -0.40
N TYR A 140 -12.00 -19.27 0.56
CA TYR A 140 -12.46 -20.22 1.59
C TYR A 140 -13.24 -19.52 2.71
N THR A 141 -13.07 -18.20 2.89
CA THR A 141 -13.68 -17.45 3.99
C THR A 141 -14.98 -16.75 3.62
N LYS A 142 -15.59 -17.08 2.48
CA LYS A 142 -16.86 -16.47 2.02
C LYS A 142 -18.00 -16.49 3.05
N GLU A 143 -17.94 -17.41 4.01
CA GLU A 143 -18.92 -17.52 5.09
C GLU A 143 -18.46 -16.86 6.40
N VAL A 144 -17.22 -16.35 6.46
CA VAL A 144 -16.71 -15.69 7.67
C VAL A 144 -17.28 -14.27 7.73
N ARG A 145 -18.05 -14.02 8.77
CA ARG A 145 -18.57 -12.69 9.10
C ARG A 145 -17.70 -12.08 10.17
N LEU A 146 -17.01 -10.99 9.81
CA LEU A 146 -16.25 -10.19 10.76
C LEU A 146 -17.13 -9.08 11.31
N LYS A 147 -17.12 -8.90 12.63
CA LYS A 147 -17.83 -7.84 13.32
C LYS A 147 -16.87 -7.12 14.25
N VAL A 148 -16.77 -5.83 14.13
CA VAL A 148 -16.07 -5.00 15.12
C VAL A 148 -16.92 -4.97 16.38
N LEU A 149 -16.41 -5.53 17.48
CA LEU A 149 -17.10 -5.57 18.76
C LEU A 149 -16.75 -4.35 19.62
N GLU A 150 -15.51 -3.91 19.53
CA GLU A 150 -14.97 -2.78 20.28
C GLU A 150 -13.84 -2.12 19.50
N GLN A 151 -13.76 -0.81 19.58
CA GLN A 151 -12.66 -0.03 19.00
C GLN A 151 -12.13 0.90 20.09
N SER A 152 -10.84 0.77 20.42
CA SER A 152 -10.14 1.67 21.33
C SER A 152 -9.03 2.41 20.59
N TYR A 153 -8.90 3.70 20.87
CA TYR A 153 -7.81 4.54 20.37
C TYR A 153 -6.78 4.69 21.51
N PHE A 154 -5.53 4.41 21.22
CA PHE A 154 -4.40 4.58 22.14
C PHE A 154 -3.59 5.81 21.75
#